data_402014fb1293a6519d4a0828d30548c8
#
_entry.id   402014fb1293a6519d4a0828d30548c8
#
_cell.length_a   1.000
_cell.length_b   1.000
_cell.length_c   1.000
_cell.angle_alpha   90.00
_cell.angle_beta   90.00
_cell.angle_gamma   90.00
#
_symmetry.space_group_name_H-M   'P 1'
#
loop_
_entity.id
_entity.type
_entity.pdbx_description
1 polymer ?
#
loop_
_entity_poly.entity_id
_entity_poly.type
_entity_poly.pdbx_seq_one_letter_code
_entity_poly.pdbx_strand_id
1 'polypeptide(L)'
;VQTGLRALLEFAAKIAAIRTSGPFHLCPSCDQKRTLLYAKYLAKDLLLDLPHRQFVFTIPKILRPYFKSDKRLFGEVSKLIFSLLSNFFSLAAGRTLLCACVVSYQSFGEFTRFHPHWHVLVLEGGFTTYDRFVYLPLGADNGMLQVWQAALLSMFLKKGLIDQTRVNMLKDWKHSGFSIDSKTRLFSKADREALGQYVVRGATCAEKIHYDPASDTVIWTASPKGFYKGKSETFKGFEFVDQLVAHVPPRRVQLVRRYGVYAGKIRKQWQERPSIYRLAPEGWQKEHPYKGPPGATTLPEEASRTETPDAWSRLRKQSWARLLQMVYEVDPFICPKCQGVMSVVAIIEDPKELTKIIDWAKQQEQERQVTFCARSPPDLALASV
;
A
#
# COMPACT_ATOMS: atom_id res chain seq x y z
N VAL A 1 23.58 4.08 -20.23
CA VAL A 1 24.07 4.54 -18.90
C VAL A 1 25.47 5.05 -19.11
N GLN A 2 25.72 6.32 -18.78
CA GLN A 2 27.01 6.95 -18.92
C GLN A 2 28.07 6.16 -18.16
N THR A 3 29.19 5.87 -18.79
CA THR A 3 30.25 5.02 -18.21
C THR A 3 30.71 5.51 -16.83
N GLY A 4 30.79 6.85 -16.65
CA GLY A 4 31.17 7.47 -15.39
C GLY A 4 30.15 7.27 -14.28
N LEU A 5 28.84 7.41 -14.55
CA LEU A 5 27.79 7.16 -13.56
C LEU A 5 27.79 5.70 -13.09
N ARG A 6 28.03 4.78 -14.01
CA ARG A 6 28.16 3.36 -13.68
C ARG A 6 29.33 3.12 -12.72
N ALA A 7 30.49 3.69 -12.99
CA ALA A 7 31.68 3.57 -12.12
C ALA A 7 31.42 4.16 -10.72
N LEU A 8 30.76 5.33 -10.63
CA LEU A 8 30.38 5.94 -9.36
C LEU A 8 29.42 5.06 -8.55
N LEU A 9 28.41 4.49 -9.21
CA LEU A 9 27.44 3.60 -8.56
C LEU A 9 28.04 2.24 -8.19
N GLU A 10 28.99 1.72 -8.96
CA GLU A 10 29.76 0.50 -8.60
C GLU A 10 30.67 0.78 -7.39
N PHE A 11 31.27 1.96 -7.28
CA PHE A 11 32.01 2.38 -6.09
C PHE A 11 31.10 2.49 -4.86
N ALA A 12 29.96 3.14 -5.01
CA ALA A 12 28.92 3.18 -3.96
C ALA A 12 28.47 1.77 -3.52
N ALA A 13 28.31 0.86 -4.47
CA ALA A 13 27.95 -0.53 -4.22
C ALA A 13 29.04 -1.28 -3.44
N LYS A 14 30.30 -1.05 -3.71
CA LYS A 14 31.42 -1.63 -2.93
C LYS A 14 31.43 -1.14 -1.49
N ILE A 15 31.24 0.17 -1.28
CA ILE A 15 31.12 0.75 0.08
C ILE A 15 29.93 0.15 0.83
N ALA A 16 28.79 0.06 0.18
CA ALA A 16 27.59 -0.51 0.76
C ALA A 16 27.75 -2.01 1.10
N ALA A 17 28.45 -2.79 0.28
CA ALA A 17 28.70 -4.21 0.51
C ALA A 17 29.46 -4.50 1.81
N ILE A 18 30.30 -3.56 2.27
CA ILE A 18 31.04 -3.68 3.54
C ILE A 18 30.10 -3.60 4.74
N ARG A 19 29.01 -2.84 4.65
CA ARG A 19 28.13 -2.52 5.79
C ARG A 19 26.73 -3.11 5.68
N THR A 20 26.33 -3.68 4.55
CA THR A 20 24.93 -4.01 4.24
C THR A 20 24.75 -5.38 3.57
N SER A 21 23.52 -5.70 3.17
CA SER A 21 23.13 -6.97 2.53
C SER A 21 23.62 -7.14 1.08
N GLY A 22 24.46 -6.25 0.58
CA GLY A 22 25.09 -6.38 -0.75
C GLY A 22 24.78 -5.21 -1.72
N PRO A 23 25.44 -5.19 -2.90
CA PRO A 23 25.41 -4.09 -3.86
C PRO A 23 24.08 -3.91 -4.60
N PHE A 24 23.13 -4.83 -4.43
CA PHE A 24 21.90 -4.94 -5.21
C PHE A 24 20.95 -3.74 -5.10
N HIS A 25 21.05 -2.93 -4.04
CA HIS A 25 20.19 -1.77 -3.83
C HIS A 25 20.70 -0.47 -4.47
N LEU A 26 21.95 -0.45 -4.91
CA LEU A 26 22.58 0.74 -5.51
C LEU A 26 22.86 0.58 -7.00
N CYS A 27 23.01 -0.63 -7.49
CA CYS A 27 23.18 -0.88 -8.93
C CYS A 27 21.81 -0.78 -9.64
N PRO A 28 21.58 0.22 -10.51
CA PRO A 28 20.29 0.42 -11.17
C PRO A 28 19.82 -0.81 -11.97
N SER A 29 20.73 -1.50 -12.66
CA SER A 29 20.39 -2.70 -13.45
C SER A 29 19.98 -3.87 -12.55
N CYS A 30 20.69 -4.10 -11.43
CA CYS A 30 20.32 -5.16 -10.47
C CYS A 30 19.01 -4.83 -9.77
N ASP A 31 18.79 -3.56 -9.41
CA ASP A 31 17.56 -3.11 -8.77
C ASP A 31 16.37 -3.22 -9.72
N GLN A 32 16.51 -2.81 -10.97
CA GLN A 32 15.48 -2.95 -12.00
C GLN A 32 15.13 -4.43 -12.23
N LYS A 33 16.13 -5.31 -12.38
CA LYS A 33 15.89 -6.75 -12.52
C LYS A 33 15.11 -7.31 -11.33
N ARG A 34 15.52 -6.97 -10.11
CA ARG A 34 14.85 -7.38 -8.87
C ARG A 34 13.42 -6.88 -8.82
N THR A 35 13.20 -5.62 -9.16
CA THR A 35 11.90 -4.97 -9.18
C THR A 35 10.95 -5.69 -10.15
N LEU A 36 11.39 -5.97 -11.37
CA LEU A 36 10.60 -6.70 -12.38
C LEU A 36 10.27 -8.12 -11.93
N LEU A 37 11.25 -8.85 -11.42
CA LEU A 37 11.05 -10.21 -10.92
C LEU A 37 10.07 -10.26 -9.75
N TYR A 38 10.19 -9.30 -8.82
CA TYR A 38 9.30 -9.24 -7.68
C TYR A 38 7.88 -8.81 -8.07
N ALA A 39 7.74 -7.86 -8.99
CA ALA A 39 6.43 -7.47 -9.53
C ALA A 39 5.71 -8.65 -10.21
N LYS A 40 6.46 -9.41 -11.01
CA LYS A 40 5.94 -10.63 -11.63
C LYS A 40 5.52 -11.66 -10.58
N TYR A 41 6.33 -11.87 -9.55
CA TYR A 41 6.00 -12.74 -8.42
C TYR A 41 4.73 -12.28 -7.70
N LEU A 42 4.59 -10.96 -7.42
CA LEU A 42 3.37 -10.43 -6.80
C LEU A 42 2.13 -10.78 -7.63
N ALA A 43 2.16 -10.51 -8.93
CA ALA A 43 1.01 -10.69 -9.80
C ALA A 43 0.70 -12.15 -10.15
N LYS A 44 1.71 -13.02 -10.25
CA LYS A 44 1.55 -14.40 -10.73
C LYS A 44 1.50 -15.45 -9.63
N ASP A 45 2.09 -15.16 -8.47
CA ASP A 45 2.30 -16.18 -7.44
C ASP A 45 1.80 -15.79 -6.06
N LEU A 46 1.52 -14.49 -5.80
CA LEU A 46 1.19 -14.04 -4.46
C LEU A 46 -0.21 -13.43 -4.32
N LEU A 47 -0.55 -12.42 -5.11
CA LEU A 47 -1.79 -11.67 -4.91
C LEU A 47 -2.98 -12.49 -5.41
N LEU A 48 -3.94 -12.75 -4.53
CA LEU A 48 -5.19 -13.42 -4.86
C LEU A 48 -5.94 -12.68 -5.98
N ASP A 49 -6.75 -13.38 -6.76
CA ASP A 49 -7.56 -12.79 -7.82
C ASP A 49 -8.82 -12.10 -7.25
N LEU A 50 -8.57 -11.09 -6.46
CA LEU A 50 -9.53 -10.28 -5.72
C LEU A 50 -9.12 -8.80 -5.79
N PRO A 51 -10.06 -7.87 -5.50
CA PRO A 51 -9.75 -6.45 -5.45
C PRO A 51 -8.71 -6.11 -4.39
N HIS A 52 -7.73 -5.30 -4.80
CA HIS A 52 -6.72 -4.75 -3.91
C HIS A 52 -6.74 -3.23 -3.98
N ARG A 53 -6.26 -2.61 -2.92
CA ARG A 53 -6.05 -1.18 -2.85
C ARG A 53 -4.64 -0.86 -2.40
N GLN A 54 -4.06 0.17 -2.99
CA GLN A 54 -2.82 0.73 -2.51
C GLN A 54 -3.10 1.81 -1.46
N PHE A 55 -2.35 1.74 -0.36
CA PHE A 55 -2.18 2.84 0.57
C PHE A 55 -0.74 3.32 0.56
N VAL A 56 -0.56 4.63 0.75
CA VAL A 56 0.76 5.21 1.01
C VAL A 56 0.68 5.96 2.33
N PHE A 57 1.34 5.45 3.36
CA PHE A 57 1.42 6.05 4.68
C PHE A 57 2.67 6.90 4.80
N THR A 58 2.54 8.15 5.22
CA THR A 58 3.67 9.05 5.47
C THR A 58 3.70 9.54 6.91
N ILE A 59 4.84 10.09 7.29
CA ILE A 59 5.09 10.63 8.64
C ILE A 59 5.67 12.04 8.58
N PRO A 60 5.44 12.87 9.61
CA PRO A 60 5.98 14.22 9.70
C PRO A 60 7.52 14.22 9.69
N LYS A 61 8.10 15.30 9.17
CA LYS A 61 9.56 15.48 9.12
C LYS A 61 10.22 15.31 10.49
N ILE A 62 9.58 15.80 11.55
CA ILE A 62 10.12 15.74 12.92
C ILE A 62 10.29 14.32 13.46
N LEU A 63 9.54 13.35 12.94
CA LEU A 63 9.67 11.93 13.34
C LEU A 63 10.67 11.14 12.50
N ARG A 64 11.13 11.68 11.37
CA ARG A 64 12.04 10.96 10.45
C ARG A 64 13.41 10.63 11.07
N PRO A 65 14.03 11.49 11.90
CA PRO A 65 15.33 11.18 12.50
C PRO A 65 15.36 9.88 13.30
N TYR A 66 14.27 9.50 13.97
CA TYR A 66 14.19 8.25 14.71
C TYR A 66 14.39 7.02 13.81
N PHE A 67 13.89 7.06 12.56
CA PHE A 67 14.09 5.99 11.57
C PHE A 67 15.49 5.99 10.96
N LYS A 68 16.19 7.10 10.99
CA LYS A 68 17.60 7.17 10.60
C LYS A 68 18.48 6.50 11.65
N SER A 69 18.18 6.70 12.92
CA SER A 69 18.89 6.15 14.06
C SER A 69 18.57 4.66 14.29
N ASP A 70 17.29 4.27 14.23
CA ASP A 70 16.88 2.87 14.39
C ASP A 70 16.05 2.37 13.20
N LYS A 71 16.71 1.64 12.31
CA LYS A 71 16.05 1.05 11.13
C LYS A 71 15.03 -0.06 11.45
N ARG A 72 15.03 -0.61 12.68
CA ARG A 72 14.04 -1.62 13.11
C ARG A 72 12.64 -1.04 13.19
N LEU A 73 12.52 0.27 13.45
CA LEU A 73 11.24 1.00 13.47
C LEU A 73 10.44 0.82 12.18
N PHE A 74 11.08 0.71 11.01
CA PHE A 74 10.37 0.45 9.75
C PHE A 74 9.54 -0.84 9.81
N GLY A 75 10.12 -1.91 10.37
CA GLY A 75 9.43 -3.18 10.52
C GLY A 75 8.31 -3.15 11.55
N GLU A 76 8.50 -2.42 12.64
CA GLU A 76 7.50 -2.26 13.68
C GLU A 76 6.31 -1.45 13.18
N VAL A 77 6.56 -0.37 12.44
CA VAL A 77 5.52 0.44 11.79
C VAL A 77 4.79 -0.38 10.73
N SER A 78 5.49 -1.22 9.95
CA SER A 78 4.84 -2.13 8.99
C SER A 78 3.85 -3.08 9.69
N LYS A 79 4.20 -3.59 10.88
CA LYS A 79 3.31 -4.43 11.70
C LYS A 79 2.13 -3.63 12.26
N LEU A 80 2.39 -2.38 12.70
CA LEU A 80 1.34 -1.47 13.18
C LEU A 80 0.31 -1.20 12.07
N ILE A 81 0.75 -0.87 10.86
CA ILE A 81 -0.12 -0.63 9.70
C ILE A 81 -0.99 -1.87 9.42
N PHE A 82 -0.41 -3.07 9.41
CA PHE A 82 -1.20 -4.29 9.23
C PHE A 82 -2.26 -4.47 10.32
N SER A 83 -1.88 -4.23 11.58
CA SER A 83 -2.84 -4.33 12.71
C SER A 83 -3.98 -3.33 12.57
N LEU A 84 -3.70 -2.09 12.17
CA LEU A 84 -4.71 -1.06 11.92
C LEU A 84 -5.70 -1.47 10.83
N LEU A 85 -5.17 -1.90 9.68
CA LEU A 85 -5.99 -2.33 8.53
C LEU A 85 -6.82 -3.57 8.88
N SER A 86 -6.23 -4.56 9.58
CA SER A 86 -6.92 -5.77 10.00
C SER A 86 -8.05 -5.47 10.99
N ASN A 87 -7.79 -4.61 11.97
CA ASN A 87 -8.81 -4.17 12.92
C ASN A 87 -9.92 -3.39 12.22
N PHE A 88 -9.55 -2.48 11.31
CA PHE A 88 -10.51 -1.72 10.53
C PHE A 88 -11.48 -2.62 9.76
N PHE A 89 -10.96 -3.59 8.99
CA PHE A 89 -11.80 -4.51 8.23
C PHE A 89 -12.64 -5.43 9.14
N SER A 90 -12.07 -5.89 10.25
CA SER A 90 -12.81 -6.74 11.20
C SER A 90 -13.94 -5.99 11.89
N LEU A 91 -13.72 -4.73 12.28
CA LEU A 91 -14.75 -3.85 12.81
C LEU A 91 -15.83 -3.56 11.78
N ALA A 92 -15.43 -3.24 10.54
CA ALA A 92 -16.37 -3.02 9.44
C ALA A 92 -17.26 -4.23 9.15
N ALA A 93 -16.69 -5.44 9.24
CA ALA A 93 -17.42 -6.69 9.06
C ALA A 93 -18.28 -7.07 10.27
N GLY A 94 -18.09 -6.43 11.44
CA GLY A 94 -18.69 -6.87 12.71
C GLY A 94 -18.22 -8.24 13.19
N ARG A 95 -17.10 -8.74 12.67
CA ARG A 95 -16.49 -10.04 13.01
C ARG A 95 -15.01 -10.08 12.64
N THR A 96 -14.28 -10.98 13.27
CA THR A 96 -12.86 -11.18 12.95
C THR A 96 -12.69 -11.67 11.51
N LEU A 97 -11.85 -10.96 10.76
CA LEU A 97 -11.45 -11.32 9.40
C LEU A 97 -9.98 -11.65 9.34
N LEU A 98 -9.62 -12.66 8.56
CA LEU A 98 -8.26 -12.92 8.14
C LEU A 98 -7.95 -12.04 6.92
N CYS A 99 -7.39 -10.87 7.20
CA CYS A 99 -7.00 -9.89 6.19
C CYS A 99 -5.68 -10.27 5.53
N ALA A 100 -5.30 -9.53 4.50
CA ALA A 100 -4.03 -9.72 3.82
C ALA A 100 -3.45 -8.39 3.33
N CYS A 101 -2.15 -8.19 3.53
CA CYS A 101 -1.45 -7.11 2.86
C CYS A 101 0.03 -7.43 2.61
N VAL A 102 0.58 -6.71 1.63
CA VAL A 102 2.01 -6.59 1.36
C VAL A 102 2.43 -5.18 1.70
N VAL A 103 3.36 -5.03 2.63
CA VAL A 103 3.89 -3.73 3.07
C VAL A 103 5.33 -3.61 2.59
N SER A 104 5.61 -2.61 1.77
CA SER A 104 6.95 -2.21 1.37
C SER A 104 7.26 -0.84 1.96
N TYR A 105 8.35 -0.71 2.69
CA TYR A 105 8.77 0.61 3.13
C TYR A 105 9.89 1.14 2.24
N GLN A 106 9.90 2.45 2.06
CA GLN A 106 10.93 3.19 1.38
C GLN A 106 11.44 4.30 2.32
N SER A 107 12.75 4.55 2.28
CA SER A 107 13.37 5.60 3.10
C SER A 107 13.70 6.87 2.31
N PHE A 108 13.51 6.86 0.99
CA PHE A 108 13.92 7.91 0.07
C PHE A 108 12.73 8.65 -0.54
N GLY A 109 12.91 9.93 -0.83
CA GLY A 109 12.06 10.75 -1.68
C GLY A 109 12.83 11.23 -2.92
N GLU A 110 12.35 12.30 -3.56
CA GLU A 110 13.07 12.96 -4.63
C GLU A 110 14.39 13.52 -4.11
N PHE A 111 15.43 13.53 -4.95
CA PHE A 111 16.78 14.00 -4.63
C PHE A 111 17.43 13.26 -3.44
N THR A 112 17.22 11.96 -3.33
CA THR A 112 17.72 11.13 -2.21
C THR A 112 17.36 11.63 -0.81
N ARG A 113 16.40 12.55 -0.68
CA ARG A 113 15.99 13.07 0.62
C ARG A 113 15.42 11.97 1.50
N PHE A 114 15.84 11.90 2.75
CA PHE A 114 15.34 10.91 3.69
C PHE A 114 13.85 11.14 4.01
N HIS A 115 13.01 10.26 3.48
CA HIS A 115 11.55 10.33 3.55
C HIS A 115 10.93 8.96 3.80
N PRO A 116 10.93 8.49 5.05
CA PRO A 116 10.25 7.26 5.42
C PRO A 116 8.78 7.27 5.04
N HIS A 117 8.36 6.26 4.27
CA HIS A 117 6.96 6.03 3.92
C HIS A 117 6.73 4.56 3.59
N TRP A 118 5.47 4.14 3.65
CA TRP A 118 5.07 2.75 3.45
C TRP A 118 4.06 2.65 2.33
N HIS A 119 4.38 1.87 1.32
CA HIS A 119 3.45 1.41 0.31
C HIS A 119 2.82 0.12 0.79
N VAL A 120 1.51 0.05 0.78
CA VAL A 120 0.74 -1.09 1.26
C VAL A 120 -0.23 -1.54 0.19
N LEU A 121 -0.09 -2.78 -0.26
CA LEU A 121 -1.09 -3.44 -1.09
C LEU A 121 -1.97 -4.25 -0.16
N VAL A 122 -3.20 -3.82 0.04
CA VAL A 122 -4.15 -4.49 0.92
C VAL A 122 -5.27 -5.12 0.11
N LEU A 123 -5.66 -6.32 0.48
CA LEU A 123 -6.88 -6.97 0.02
C LEU A 123 -8.08 -6.19 0.55
N GLU A 124 -9.00 -5.72 -0.32
CA GLU A 124 -10.18 -4.96 0.10
C GLU A 124 -11.21 -5.86 0.81
N GLY A 125 -10.89 -6.27 2.03
CA GLY A 125 -11.68 -7.18 2.85
C GLY A 125 -10.85 -8.26 3.52
N GLY A 126 -11.47 -9.41 3.77
CA GLY A 126 -10.80 -10.53 4.40
C GLY A 126 -11.64 -11.80 4.40
N PHE A 127 -11.04 -12.89 4.82
CA PHE A 127 -11.71 -14.18 4.92
C PHE A 127 -12.24 -14.40 6.34
N THR A 128 -13.44 -14.95 6.44
CA THR A 128 -14.00 -15.43 7.70
C THR A 128 -13.29 -16.70 8.16
N THR A 129 -13.59 -17.15 9.38
CA THR A 129 -13.14 -18.47 9.89
C THR A 129 -13.63 -19.64 9.04
N TYR A 130 -14.71 -19.47 8.30
CA TYR A 130 -15.27 -20.46 7.37
C TYR A 130 -14.79 -20.27 5.92
N ASP A 131 -13.66 -19.59 5.71
CA ASP A 131 -13.05 -19.35 4.41
C ASP A 131 -13.90 -18.56 3.39
N ARG A 132 -14.94 -17.85 3.83
CA ARG A 132 -15.74 -16.98 2.97
C ARG A 132 -15.08 -15.61 2.89
N PHE A 133 -14.87 -15.11 1.68
CA PHE A 133 -14.37 -13.76 1.48
C PHE A 133 -15.48 -12.73 1.70
N VAL A 134 -15.18 -11.70 2.48
CA VAL A 134 -16.05 -10.55 2.72
C VAL A 134 -15.40 -9.34 2.07
N TYR A 135 -16.01 -8.82 1.02
CA TYR A 135 -15.56 -7.62 0.34
C TYR A 135 -16.01 -6.38 1.11
N LEU A 136 -15.07 -5.49 1.38
CA LEU A 136 -15.30 -4.24 2.11
C LEU A 136 -14.61 -3.09 1.36
N PRO A 137 -15.29 -2.45 0.41
CA PRO A 137 -14.72 -1.34 -0.34
C PRO A 137 -14.51 -0.15 0.60
N LEU A 138 -13.29 0.38 0.60
CA LEU A 138 -12.95 1.56 1.39
C LEU A 138 -13.33 2.83 0.62
N GLY A 139 -14.02 3.75 1.27
CA GLY A 139 -14.25 5.10 0.77
C GLY A 139 -12.96 5.94 0.72
N ALA A 140 -13.00 7.07 0.04
CA ALA A 140 -11.86 7.98 -0.08
C ALA A 140 -11.49 8.66 1.27
N ASP A 141 -12.51 9.05 2.03
CA ASP A 141 -12.36 9.65 3.38
C ASP A 141 -12.84 8.65 4.42
N ASN A 142 -11.93 8.07 5.15
CA ASN A 142 -12.22 6.95 6.03
C ASN A 142 -11.74 7.14 7.48
N GLY A 143 -11.47 8.37 7.93
CA GLY A 143 -10.97 8.65 9.28
C GLY A 143 -9.67 7.92 9.65
N MET A 144 -9.10 7.17 8.69
CA MET A 144 -7.91 6.35 8.94
C MET A 144 -6.68 7.20 9.23
N LEU A 145 -6.65 8.46 8.74
CA LEU A 145 -5.56 9.38 9.02
C LEU A 145 -5.43 9.67 10.52
N GLN A 146 -6.55 9.93 11.20
CA GLN A 146 -6.59 10.21 12.64
C GLN A 146 -6.17 8.95 13.43
N VAL A 147 -6.65 7.79 13.02
CA VAL A 147 -6.28 6.51 13.63
C VAL A 147 -4.80 6.21 13.43
N TRP A 148 -4.27 6.47 12.22
CA TRP A 148 -2.85 6.33 11.91
C TRP A 148 -1.99 7.24 12.79
N GLN A 149 -2.33 8.52 12.87
CA GLN A 149 -1.62 9.50 13.69
C GLN A 149 -1.62 9.05 15.15
N ALA A 150 -2.79 8.75 15.72
CA ALA A 150 -2.92 8.32 17.10
C ALA A 150 -2.11 7.05 17.40
N ALA A 151 -2.18 6.05 16.53
CA ALA A 151 -1.49 4.77 16.72
C ALA A 151 0.04 4.92 16.66
N LEU A 152 0.56 5.70 15.69
CA LEU A 152 2.00 5.91 15.58
C LEU A 152 2.53 6.72 16.77
N LEU A 153 1.86 7.80 17.16
CA LEU A 153 2.25 8.60 18.33
C LEU A 153 2.20 7.77 19.62
N SER A 154 1.17 6.93 19.80
CA SER A 154 1.09 6.01 20.94
C SER A 154 2.25 5.00 20.95
N MET A 155 2.62 4.45 19.78
CA MET A 155 3.78 3.56 19.67
C MET A 155 5.07 4.28 20.08
N PHE A 156 5.29 5.52 19.61
CA PHE A 156 6.48 6.32 19.93
C PHE A 156 6.54 6.67 21.42
N LEU A 157 5.41 7.06 22.00
CA LEU A 157 5.29 7.33 23.45
C LEU A 157 5.62 6.09 24.29
N LYS A 158 5.02 4.94 23.96
CA LYS A 158 5.27 3.67 24.65
C LYS A 158 6.72 3.20 24.56
N LYS A 159 7.44 3.58 23.51
CA LYS A 159 8.85 3.31 23.34
C LYS A 159 9.77 4.34 24.03
N GLY A 160 9.23 5.37 24.63
CA GLY A 160 9.99 6.48 25.22
C GLY A 160 10.76 7.32 24.18
N LEU A 161 10.36 7.26 22.90
CA LEU A 161 10.98 8.04 21.83
C LEU A 161 10.52 9.52 21.88
N ILE A 162 9.30 9.76 22.31
CA ILE A 162 8.72 11.09 22.51
C ILE A 162 7.96 11.12 23.83
N ASP A 163 7.81 12.29 24.41
CA ASP A 163 7.01 12.53 25.61
C ASP A 163 5.56 12.94 25.29
N GLN A 164 4.73 13.03 26.31
CA GLN A 164 3.32 13.41 26.17
C GLN A 164 3.15 14.84 25.64
N THR A 165 4.05 15.75 26.00
CA THR A 165 4.05 17.14 25.53
C THR A 165 4.19 17.18 24.02
N ARG A 166 5.15 16.40 23.47
CA ARG A 166 5.34 16.27 22.03
C ARG A 166 4.17 15.61 21.32
N VAL A 167 3.54 14.62 21.94
CA VAL A 167 2.31 14.01 21.41
C VAL A 167 1.21 15.05 21.26
N ASN A 168 0.96 15.83 22.29
CA ASN A 168 -0.07 16.88 22.28
C ASN A 168 0.24 17.92 21.19
N MET A 169 1.47 18.44 21.17
CA MET A 169 1.92 19.38 20.13
C MET A 169 1.67 18.86 18.72
N LEU A 170 1.98 17.58 18.43
CA LEU A 170 1.80 17.00 17.09
C LEU A 170 0.33 16.78 16.73
N LYS A 171 -0.55 16.57 17.72
CA LYS A 171 -2.00 16.49 17.50
C LYS A 171 -2.61 17.85 17.17
N ASP A 172 -2.10 18.91 17.79
CA ASP A 172 -2.63 20.26 17.63
C ASP A 172 -2.14 20.96 16.36
N TRP A 173 -1.17 20.39 15.66
CA TRP A 173 -0.68 20.94 14.40
C TRP A 173 -1.75 20.91 13.30
N LYS A 174 -2.10 22.07 12.77
CA LYS A 174 -3.05 22.21 11.65
C LYS A 174 -2.63 21.38 10.42
N HIS A 175 -1.32 21.27 10.18
CA HIS A 175 -0.71 20.45 9.14
C HIS A 175 0.29 19.50 9.77
N SER A 176 -0.20 18.41 10.34
CA SER A 176 0.61 17.46 11.11
C SER A 176 1.73 16.77 10.30
N GLY A 177 1.65 16.79 8.97
CA GLY A 177 2.60 16.10 8.08
C GLY A 177 2.39 14.59 8.02
N PHE A 178 1.38 14.06 8.70
CA PHE A 178 0.86 12.72 8.43
C PHE A 178 0.00 12.76 7.18
N SER A 179 0.12 11.75 6.33
CA SER A 179 -0.82 11.58 5.23
C SER A 179 -1.05 10.10 4.91
N ILE A 180 -2.21 9.83 4.35
CA ILE A 180 -2.57 8.55 3.75
C ILE A 180 -3.13 8.84 2.36
N ASP A 181 -2.52 8.26 1.33
CA ASP A 181 -3.10 8.21 -0.01
C ASP A 181 -3.65 6.80 -0.24
N SER A 182 -4.93 6.72 -0.62
CA SER A 182 -5.65 5.45 -0.83
C SER A 182 -6.44 5.43 -2.14
N LYS A 183 -6.10 6.29 -3.09
CA LYS A 183 -6.87 6.50 -4.32
C LYS A 183 -6.75 5.36 -5.32
N THR A 184 -5.60 4.65 -5.33
CA THR A 184 -5.31 3.64 -6.35
C THR A 184 -5.93 2.30 -5.99
N ARG A 185 -6.85 1.83 -6.81
CA ARG A 185 -7.43 0.49 -6.77
C ARG A 185 -6.84 -0.39 -7.86
N LEU A 186 -6.80 -1.68 -7.61
CA LEU A 186 -6.23 -2.70 -8.48
C LEU A 186 -7.27 -3.78 -8.72
N PHE A 187 -7.77 -3.84 -9.90
CA PHE A 187 -8.78 -4.83 -10.26
C PHE A 187 -8.24 -5.89 -11.22
N SER A 188 -7.33 -5.49 -12.11
CA SER A 188 -6.76 -6.39 -13.11
C SER A 188 -5.39 -6.95 -12.71
N LYS A 189 -4.98 -8.02 -13.38
CA LYS A 189 -3.63 -8.58 -13.26
C LYS A 189 -2.56 -7.58 -13.73
N ALA A 190 -2.86 -6.81 -14.78
CA ALA A 190 -1.98 -5.78 -15.30
C ALA A 190 -1.76 -4.65 -14.29
N ASP A 191 -2.83 -4.21 -13.59
CA ASP A 191 -2.72 -3.20 -12.54
C ASP A 191 -1.82 -3.70 -11.39
N ARG A 192 -1.99 -4.98 -10.99
CA ARG A 192 -1.18 -5.61 -9.93
C ARG A 192 0.30 -5.69 -10.32
N GLU A 193 0.61 -5.99 -11.59
CA GLU A 193 1.99 -6.05 -12.09
C GLU A 193 2.62 -4.66 -12.18
N ALA A 194 1.93 -3.68 -12.75
CA ALA A 194 2.41 -2.31 -12.87
C ALA A 194 2.68 -1.67 -11.50
N LEU A 195 1.75 -1.84 -10.55
CA LEU A 195 1.94 -1.31 -9.21
C LEU A 195 3.01 -2.09 -8.43
N GLY A 196 3.14 -3.39 -8.66
CA GLY A 196 4.20 -4.19 -8.06
C GLY A 196 5.59 -3.62 -8.35
N GLN A 197 5.83 -3.15 -9.58
CA GLN A 197 7.09 -2.48 -9.95
C GLN A 197 7.29 -1.18 -9.16
N TYR A 198 6.23 -0.39 -9.00
CA TYR A 198 6.31 0.88 -8.29
C TYR A 198 6.59 0.70 -6.78
N VAL A 199 5.98 -0.30 -6.16
CA VAL A 199 6.07 -0.55 -4.71
C VAL A 199 7.45 -1.02 -4.27
N VAL A 200 8.19 -1.73 -5.13
CA VAL A 200 9.50 -2.31 -4.78
C VAL A 200 10.69 -1.64 -5.46
N ARG A 201 10.47 -0.53 -6.15
CA ARG A 201 11.55 0.22 -6.81
C ARG A 201 12.59 0.71 -5.82
N GLY A 202 13.83 0.81 -6.29
CA GLY A 202 14.93 1.39 -5.52
C GLY A 202 14.99 2.91 -5.53
N ALA A 203 15.95 3.44 -4.80
CA ALA A 203 16.16 4.88 -4.66
C ALA A 203 16.68 5.53 -5.94
N THR A 204 17.36 4.78 -6.81
CA THR A 204 18.04 5.29 -7.99
C THR A 204 17.25 5.06 -9.26
N CYS A 205 17.15 6.10 -10.09
CA CYS A 205 16.67 6.02 -11.46
C CYS A 205 17.76 6.65 -12.36
N ALA A 206 18.44 5.81 -13.12
CA ALA A 206 19.58 6.24 -13.93
C ALA A 206 19.23 7.33 -14.97
N GLU A 207 17.98 7.36 -15.43
CA GLU A 207 17.48 8.36 -16.37
C GLU A 207 17.43 9.79 -15.80
N LYS A 208 17.34 9.90 -14.46
CA LYS A 208 17.26 11.18 -13.75
C LYS A 208 18.63 11.73 -13.35
N ILE A 209 19.69 10.95 -13.51
CA ILE A 209 21.00 11.24 -12.95
C ILE A 209 22.01 11.41 -14.08
N HIS A 210 22.64 12.56 -14.12
CA HIS A 210 23.77 12.85 -14.97
C HIS A 210 25.02 13.03 -14.12
N TYR A 211 26.13 12.36 -14.46
CA TYR A 211 27.40 12.48 -13.77
C TYR A 211 28.48 12.96 -14.75
N ASP A 212 29.14 14.07 -14.41
CA ASP A 212 30.31 14.57 -15.09
C ASP A 212 31.57 14.20 -14.29
N PRO A 213 32.38 13.24 -14.78
CA PRO A 213 33.62 12.84 -14.10
C PRO A 213 34.68 13.92 -14.03
N ALA A 214 34.70 14.89 -14.99
CA ALA A 214 35.72 15.93 -15.04
C ALA A 214 35.57 16.94 -13.91
N SER A 215 34.34 17.27 -13.55
CA SER A 215 34.01 18.19 -12.45
C SER A 215 33.60 17.49 -11.15
N ASP A 216 33.59 16.16 -11.14
CA ASP A 216 33.01 15.33 -10.05
C ASP A 216 31.60 15.80 -9.62
N THR A 217 30.75 16.05 -10.61
CA THR A 217 29.44 16.65 -10.38
C THR A 217 28.33 15.71 -10.80
N VAL A 218 27.39 15.46 -9.89
CA VAL A 218 26.16 14.70 -10.14
C VAL A 218 25.00 15.69 -10.22
N ILE A 219 24.26 15.67 -11.31
CA ILE A 219 23.02 16.43 -11.50
C ILE A 219 21.84 15.45 -11.46
N TRP A 220 20.92 15.66 -10.53
CA TRP A 220 19.69 14.91 -10.45
C TRP A 220 18.52 15.79 -10.88
N THR A 221 17.81 15.37 -11.94
CA THR A 221 16.62 16.06 -12.43
C THR A 221 15.38 15.36 -11.91
N ALA A 222 14.47 16.13 -11.31
CA ALA A 222 13.23 15.62 -10.78
C ALA A 222 12.30 15.07 -11.89
N SER A 223 11.39 14.20 -11.49
CA SER A 223 10.32 13.72 -12.39
C SER A 223 9.54 14.86 -13.02
N PRO A 224 9.08 14.71 -14.27
CA PRO A 224 8.26 15.74 -14.95
C PRO A 224 6.88 15.90 -14.30
N LYS A 225 6.53 15.04 -13.33
CA LYS A 225 5.29 15.08 -12.55
C LYS A 225 5.62 15.24 -11.06
N GLY A 226 4.76 15.94 -10.32
CA GLY A 226 4.87 16.10 -8.87
C GLY A 226 5.41 17.45 -8.42
N PHE A 227 5.60 17.60 -7.11
CA PHE A 227 5.96 18.86 -6.45
C PHE A 227 7.30 19.45 -6.91
N TYR A 228 8.26 18.60 -7.28
CA TYR A 228 9.60 19.03 -7.72
C TYR A 228 9.75 19.12 -9.25
N LYS A 229 8.66 19.10 -10.02
CA LYS A 229 8.67 19.22 -11.47
C LYS A 229 9.59 20.37 -11.94
N GLY A 230 10.47 20.05 -12.87
CA GLY A 230 11.38 21.04 -13.48
C GLY A 230 12.54 21.50 -12.59
N LYS A 231 12.69 20.92 -11.39
CA LYS A 231 13.82 21.20 -10.49
C LYS A 231 14.95 20.19 -10.70
N SER A 232 16.19 20.68 -10.54
CA SER A 232 17.39 19.85 -10.48
C SER A 232 18.19 20.20 -9.23
N GLU A 233 18.86 19.22 -8.65
CA GLU A 233 19.82 19.41 -7.57
C GLU A 233 21.18 18.89 -8.02
N THR A 234 22.24 19.56 -7.58
CA THR A 234 23.63 19.25 -7.91
C THR A 234 24.34 18.77 -6.65
N PHE A 235 25.10 17.70 -6.77
CA PHE A 235 25.88 17.09 -5.69
C PHE A 235 27.32 16.88 -6.15
N LYS A 236 28.25 16.85 -5.22
CA LYS A 236 29.57 16.24 -5.44
C LYS A 236 29.42 14.71 -5.45
N GLY A 237 30.24 14.02 -6.23
CA GLY A 237 30.12 12.55 -6.36
C GLY A 237 30.12 11.81 -5.03
N PHE A 238 31.04 12.21 -4.11
CA PHE A 238 31.10 11.61 -2.77
C PHE A 238 29.85 11.87 -1.93
N GLU A 239 29.34 13.11 -1.92
CA GLU A 239 28.11 13.48 -1.19
C GLU A 239 26.91 12.70 -1.70
N PHE A 240 26.80 12.53 -3.00
CA PHE A 240 25.76 11.75 -3.64
C PHE A 240 25.81 10.28 -3.21
N VAL A 241 27.00 9.69 -3.19
CA VAL A 241 27.21 8.31 -2.74
C VAL A 241 26.84 8.14 -1.28
N ASP A 242 27.24 9.07 -0.39
CA ASP A 242 26.92 9.02 1.04
C ASP A 242 25.40 9.06 1.26
N GLN A 243 24.69 9.95 0.55
CA GLN A 243 23.24 10.01 0.59
C GLN A 243 22.59 8.71 0.12
N LEU A 244 23.08 8.11 -0.97
CA LEU A 244 22.56 6.84 -1.47
C LEU A 244 22.77 5.69 -0.46
N VAL A 245 23.95 5.60 0.12
CA VAL A 245 24.31 4.57 1.11
C VAL A 245 23.41 4.64 2.35
N ALA A 246 22.98 5.85 2.74
CA ALA A 246 22.06 6.04 3.86
C ALA A 246 20.69 5.33 3.65
N HIS A 247 20.31 5.05 2.40
CA HIS A 247 19.06 4.36 2.05
C HIS A 247 19.21 2.84 1.95
N VAL A 248 20.43 2.33 1.93
CA VAL A 248 20.65 0.88 1.87
C VAL A 248 20.24 0.24 3.20
N PRO A 249 19.39 -0.79 3.16
CA PRO A 249 18.94 -1.46 4.38
C PRO A 249 20.11 -2.24 5.03
N PRO A 250 20.13 -2.31 6.37
CA PRO A 250 21.07 -3.20 7.08
C PRO A 250 20.89 -4.66 6.64
N ARG A 251 21.91 -5.47 6.90
CA ARG A 251 21.84 -6.92 6.63
C ARG A 251 20.62 -7.55 7.31
N ARG A 252 19.97 -8.48 6.62
CA ARG A 252 18.80 -9.25 7.11
C ARG A 252 17.54 -8.41 7.35
N VAL A 253 17.52 -7.15 6.98
CA VAL A 253 16.29 -6.34 7.02
C VAL A 253 15.50 -6.56 5.74
N GLN A 254 14.25 -6.99 5.90
CA GLN A 254 13.32 -7.16 4.79
C GLN A 254 12.60 -5.84 4.50
N LEU A 255 12.78 -5.32 3.30
CA LEU A 255 12.08 -4.12 2.82
C LEU A 255 10.59 -4.38 2.56
N VAL A 256 10.28 -5.59 2.13
CA VAL A 256 8.91 -6.00 1.81
C VAL A 256 8.46 -7.10 2.76
N ARG A 257 7.33 -6.89 3.40
CA ARG A 257 6.75 -7.80 4.39
C ARG A 257 5.35 -8.22 3.97
N ARG A 258 5.02 -9.46 4.22
CA ARG A 258 3.72 -10.08 3.88
C ARG A 258 3.01 -10.44 5.17
N TYR A 259 1.73 -10.06 5.25
CA TYR A 259 0.92 -10.26 6.44
C TYR A 259 -0.40 -10.96 6.12
N GLY A 260 -1.01 -11.57 7.16
CA GLY A 260 -2.27 -12.26 7.06
C GLY A 260 -2.23 -13.42 6.08
N VAL A 261 -3.20 -13.49 5.17
CA VAL A 261 -3.27 -14.57 4.15
C VAL A 261 -2.00 -14.68 3.30
N TYR A 262 -1.27 -13.56 3.10
CA TYR A 262 -0.01 -13.55 2.33
C TYR A 262 1.23 -13.94 3.14
N ALA A 263 1.11 -14.11 4.44
CA ALA A 263 2.22 -14.57 5.27
C ALA A 263 2.64 -16.00 4.87
N GLY A 264 3.95 -16.26 4.84
CA GLY A 264 4.47 -17.54 4.35
C GLY A 264 3.89 -18.78 5.05
N LYS A 265 3.61 -18.68 6.37
CA LYS A 265 2.98 -19.76 7.13
C LYS A 265 1.55 -20.06 6.65
N ILE A 266 0.74 -19.02 6.44
CA ILE A 266 -0.66 -19.16 6.00
C ILE A 266 -0.71 -19.57 4.53
N ARG A 267 0.19 -19.03 3.70
CA ARG A 267 0.26 -19.35 2.26
C ARG A 267 0.50 -20.85 2.01
N LYS A 268 1.24 -21.52 2.86
CA LYS A 268 1.42 -22.98 2.78
C LYS A 268 0.12 -23.76 2.94
N GLN A 269 -0.85 -23.18 3.65
CA GLN A 269 -2.16 -23.79 3.90
C GLN A 269 -3.19 -23.52 2.79
N TRP A 270 -2.86 -22.71 1.77
CA TRP A 270 -3.80 -22.43 0.68
C TRP A 270 -4.24 -23.70 -0.07
N GLN A 271 -3.36 -24.71 -0.16
CA GLN A 271 -3.68 -26.00 -0.78
C GLN A 271 -4.82 -26.75 -0.07
N GLU A 272 -5.04 -26.47 1.21
CA GLU A 272 -6.02 -27.15 2.07
C GLU A 272 -7.29 -26.34 2.25
N ARG A 273 -7.31 -25.07 1.74
CA ARG A 273 -8.42 -24.12 1.90
C ARG A 273 -9.09 -23.84 0.54
N PRO A 274 -10.22 -24.53 0.23
CA PRO A 274 -10.84 -24.52 -1.09
C PRO A 274 -11.11 -23.11 -1.64
N SER A 275 -11.69 -22.24 -0.81
CA SER A 275 -12.07 -20.89 -1.24
C SER A 275 -10.85 -20.02 -1.55
N ILE A 276 -9.79 -20.13 -0.76
CA ILE A 276 -8.53 -19.39 -1.02
C ILE A 276 -7.81 -19.99 -2.22
N TYR A 277 -7.78 -21.33 -2.33
CA TYR A 277 -7.13 -22.00 -3.45
C TYR A 277 -7.70 -21.58 -4.80
N ARG A 278 -9.03 -21.52 -4.93
CA ARG A 278 -9.71 -21.06 -6.17
C ARG A 278 -9.31 -19.65 -6.58
N LEU A 279 -9.01 -18.80 -5.61
CA LEU A 279 -8.65 -17.41 -5.82
C LEU A 279 -7.13 -17.20 -5.90
N ALA A 280 -6.35 -18.26 -5.68
CA ALA A 280 -4.90 -18.20 -5.76
C ALA A 280 -4.44 -17.99 -7.20
N PRO A 281 -3.33 -17.25 -7.42
CA PRO A 281 -2.81 -17.03 -8.76
C PRO A 281 -2.43 -18.33 -9.46
N GLU A 282 -2.64 -18.37 -10.78
CA GLU A 282 -2.36 -19.55 -11.62
C GLU A 282 -0.92 -20.05 -11.49
N GLY A 283 0.07 -19.15 -11.39
CA GLY A 283 1.47 -19.54 -11.23
C GLY A 283 1.68 -20.35 -9.96
N TRP A 284 1.08 -19.89 -8.87
CA TRP A 284 1.15 -20.60 -7.59
C TRP A 284 0.40 -21.94 -7.63
N GLN A 285 -0.79 -22.00 -8.23
CA GLN A 285 -1.59 -23.23 -8.34
C GLN A 285 -0.85 -24.33 -9.16
N LYS A 286 -0.14 -23.94 -10.23
CA LYS A 286 0.65 -24.88 -11.04
C LYS A 286 1.74 -25.58 -10.24
N GLU A 287 2.38 -24.87 -9.32
CA GLU A 287 3.44 -25.44 -8.48
C GLU A 287 2.89 -26.16 -7.23
N HIS A 288 1.62 -25.89 -6.86
CA HIS A 288 1.02 -26.34 -5.62
C HIS A 288 -0.39 -26.89 -5.90
N PRO A 289 -0.50 -28.15 -6.35
CA PRO A 289 -1.81 -28.75 -6.61
C PRO A 289 -2.66 -28.81 -5.33
N TYR A 290 -3.97 -28.79 -5.51
CA TYR A 290 -4.92 -28.84 -4.42
C TYR A 290 -4.78 -30.15 -3.64
N LYS A 291 -4.69 -30.06 -2.33
CA LYS A 291 -4.57 -31.24 -1.43
C LYS A 291 -5.89 -31.59 -0.74
N GLY A 292 -6.77 -30.59 -0.61
CA GLY A 292 -8.05 -30.77 0.08
C GLY A 292 -7.91 -31.05 1.57
N PRO A 293 -9.03 -31.09 2.29
CA PRO A 293 -9.08 -31.73 3.58
C PRO A 293 -8.82 -33.24 3.43
N PRO A 294 -8.34 -33.95 4.46
CA PRO A 294 -8.04 -35.37 4.40
C PRO A 294 -9.20 -36.17 3.75
N GLY A 295 -8.93 -36.85 2.63
CA GLY A 295 -9.91 -37.62 1.86
C GLY A 295 -10.56 -36.92 0.66
N ALA A 296 -10.28 -35.63 0.40
CA ALA A 296 -10.82 -34.90 -0.75
C ALA A 296 -9.74 -34.66 -1.81
N THR A 297 -9.85 -35.33 -2.93
CA THR A 297 -8.95 -35.17 -4.09
C THR A 297 -9.40 -34.10 -5.09
N THR A 298 -10.64 -33.62 -4.97
CA THR A 298 -11.22 -32.60 -5.87
C THR A 298 -11.73 -31.41 -5.06
N LEU A 299 -11.72 -30.23 -5.71
CA LEU A 299 -12.35 -29.04 -5.15
C LEU A 299 -13.85 -29.29 -4.98
N PRO A 300 -14.43 -29.08 -3.79
CA PRO A 300 -15.88 -29.20 -3.59
C PRO A 300 -16.60 -28.28 -4.58
N GLU A 301 -17.63 -28.77 -5.26
CA GLU A 301 -18.57 -27.91 -5.97
C GLU A 301 -19.22 -26.93 -4.98
N GLU A 302 -19.43 -25.69 -5.40
CA GLU A 302 -20.13 -24.70 -4.58
C GLU A 302 -21.54 -25.20 -4.28
N ALA A 303 -21.76 -25.68 -3.09
CA ALA A 303 -23.12 -25.85 -2.59
C ALA A 303 -23.75 -24.45 -2.56
N SER A 304 -24.71 -24.19 -3.43
CA SER A 304 -25.57 -23.01 -3.41
C SER A 304 -26.36 -23.01 -2.11
N ARG A 305 -25.79 -22.50 -1.03
CA ARG A 305 -26.57 -22.24 0.18
C ARG A 305 -27.31 -20.93 -0.02
N THR A 306 -28.55 -21.04 -0.46
CA THR A 306 -29.59 -20.04 -0.25
C THR A 306 -29.80 -19.91 1.27
N GLU A 307 -29.00 -19.08 1.92
CA GLU A 307 -29.33 -18.66 3.28
C GLU A 307 -30.36 -17.53 3.18
N THR A 308 -31.49 -17.73 3.81
CA THR A 308 -32.52 -16.70 4.00
C THR A 308 -31.94 -15.46 4.66
N PRO A 309 -32.37 -14.25 4.25
CA PRO A 309 -31.83 -12.98 4.79
C PRO A 309 -32.36 -12.79 6.20
N ASP A 310 -31.69 -13.36 7.21
CA ASP A 310 -32.14 -13.34 8.59
C ASP A 310 -31.32 -12.38 9.46
N ALA A 311 -31.60 -12.36 10.75
CA ALA A 311 -31.07 -11.48 11.80
C ALA A 311 -29.57 -11.10 11.64
N TRP A 312 -28.74 -11.99 11.09
CA TRP A 312 -27.35 -11.81 10.73
C TRP A 312 -27.11 -10.69 9.70
N SER A 313 -27.98 -10.59 8.71
CA SER A 313 -27.90 -9.52 7.70
C SER A 313 -28.17 -8.14 8.33
N ARG A 314 -29.12 -8.09 9.28
CA ARG A 314 -29.43 -6.86 10.05
C ARG A 314 -28.30 -6.46 10.97
N LEU A 315 -27.69 -7.40 11.69
CA LEU A 315 -26.54 -7.16 12.58
C LEU A 315 -25.30 -6.67 11.77
N ARG A 316 -25.05 -7.25 10.60
CA ARG A 316 -23.97 -6.81 9.69
C ARG A 316 -24.21 -5.38 9.20
N LYS A 317 -25.43 -5.05 8.77
CA LYS A 317 -25.82 -3.71 8.35
C LYS A 317 -25.64 -2.69 9.47
N GLN A 318 -26.03 -3.02 10.68
CA GLN A 318 -25.88 -2.15 11.86
C GLN A 318 -24.41 -1.98 12.27
N SER A 319 -23.60 -3.02 12.21
CA SER A 319 -22.17 -2.95 12.55
C SER A 319 -21.39 -2.11 11.53
N TRP A 320 -21.71 -2.26 10.25
CA TRP A 320 -21.14 -1.44 9.18
C TRP A 320 -21.56 0.03 9.31
N ALA A 321 -22.81 0.30 9.61
CA ALA A 321 -23.33 1.63 9.87
C ALA A 321 -22.65 2.30 11.07
N ARG A 322 -22.47 1.56 12.18
CA ARG A 322 -21.74 2.06 13.36
C ARG A 322 -20.29 2.37 13.05
N LEU A 323 -19.62 1.57 12.22
CA LEU A 323 -18.25 1.85 11.81
C LEU A 323 -18.19 3.13 10.98
N LEU A 324 -19.08 3.29 10.00
CA LEU A 324 -19.15 4.51 9.20
C LEU A 324 -19.44 5.72 10.08
N GLN A 325 -20.35 5.62 11.03
CA GLN A 325 -20.67 6.70 11.95
C GLN A 325 -19.47 7.07 12.85
N MET A 326 -18.71 6.10 13.35
CA MET A 326 -17.51 6.34 14.16
C MET A 326 -16.33 6.89 13.35
N VAL A 327 -16.20 6.49 12.08
CA VAL A 327 -15.06 6.83 11.24
C VAL A 327 -15.28 8.12 10.47
N TYR A 328 -16.53 8.43 10.10
CA TYR A 328 -16.86 9.57 9.26
C TYR A 328 -17.60 10.69 10.00
N GLU A 329 -18.00 10.48 11.25
CA GLU A 329 -18.92 11.36 11.99
C GLU A 329 -20.22 11.66 11.20
N VAL A 330 -20.53 10.81 10.20
CA VAL A 330 -21.68 10.93 9.30
C VAL A 330 -22.53 9.70 9.46
N ASP A 331 -23.82 9.87 9.62
CA ASP A 331 -24.76 8.76 9.65
C ASP A 331 -24.85 8.14 8.23
N PRO A 332 -24.41 6.87 8.03
CA PRO A 332 -24.43 6.22 6.72
C PRO A 332 -25.83 5.95 6.20
N PHE A 333 -26.84 6.13 7.03
CA PHE A 333 -28.25 6.02 6.65
C PHE A 333 -28.85 7.34 6.18
N ILE A 334 -28.08 8.44 6.19
CA ILE A 334 -28.52 9.74 5.70
C ILE A 334 -27.66 10.15 4.51
N CYS A 335 -28.28 10.42 3.39
CA CYS A 335 -27.60 10.88 2.19
C CYS A 335 -27.00 12.29 2.42
N PRO A 336 -25.67 12.49 2.27
CA PRO A 336 -25.07 13.81 2.50
C PRO A 336 -25.50 14.86 1.46
N LYS A 337 -26.06 14.44 0.33
CA LYS A 337 -26.52 15.36 -0.72
C LYS A 337 -27.96 15.83 -0.55
N CYS A 338 -28.87 14.92 -0.19
CA CYS A 338 -30.31 15.23 -0.14
C CYS A 338 -30.93 15.02 1.25
N GLN A 339 -30.15 14.63 2.25
CA GLN A 339 -30.60 14.33 3.62
C GLN A 339 -31.66 13.22 3.70
N GLY A 340 -31.90 12.51 2.59
CA GLY A 340 -32.84 11.39 2.54
C GLY A 340 -32.29 10.14 3.21
N VAL A 341 -33.18 9.28 3.71
CA VAL A 341 -32.82 8.03 4.36
C VAL A 341 -32.27 7.04 3.34
N MET A 342 -31.07 6.52 3.60
CA MET A 342 -30.43 5.46 2.82
C MET A 342 -30.50 4.12 3.53
N SER A 343 -30.59 3.02 2.77
CA SER A 343 -30.50 1.66 3.30
C SER A 343 -29.36 0.89 2.67
N VAL A 344 -28.70 0.05 3.46
CA VAL A 344 -27.74 -0.92 2.91
C VAL A 344 -28.50 -2.01 2.18
N VAL A 345 -28.44 -2.02 0.86
CA VAL A 345 -29.20 -2.94 0.00
C VAL A 345 -28.63 -4.35 0.13
N ALA A 346 -27.31 -4.50 0.06
CA ALA A 346 -26.67 -5.82 0.14
C ALA A 346 -25.22 -5.73 0.66
N ILE A 347 -24.76 -6.82 1.28
CA ILE A 347 -23.35 -7.14 1.49
C ILE A 347 -23.06 -8.34 0.59
N ILE A 348 -22.19 -8.15 -0.40
CA ILE A 348 -21.94 -9.14 -1.44
C ILE A 348 -20.78 -10.02 -1.02
N GLU A 349 -21.06 -11.31 -0.86
CA GLU A 349 -20.08 -12.31 -0.43
C GLU A 349 -19.71 -13.29 -1.58
N ASP A 350 -20.50 -13.30 -2.67
CA ASP A 350 -20.25 -14.17 -3.83
C ASP A 350 -19.21 -13.55 -4.77
N PRO A 351 -18.11 -14.26 -5.05
CA PRO A 351 -17.06 -13.77 -5.95
C PRO A 351 -17.54 -13.44 -7.37
N LYS A 352 -18.53 -14.16 -7.90
CA LYS A 352 -19.08 -13.91 -9.26
C LYS A 352 -19.91 -12.62 -9.29
N GLU A 353 -20.75 -12.42 -8.31
CA GLU A 353 -21.53 -11.19 -8.17
C GLU A 353 -20.61 -10.00 -7.87
N LEU A 354 -19.59 -10.21 -7.05
CA LEU A 354 -18.56 -9.22 -6.76
C LEU A 354 -17.86 -8.74 -8.05
N THR A 355 -17.49 -9.66 -8.94
CA THR A 355 -16.87 -9.32 -10.23
C THR A 355 -17.77 -8.46 -11.08
N LYS A 356 -19.06 -8.79 -11.21
CA LYS A 356 -20.04 -8.00 -11.97
C LYS A 356 -20.17 -6.57 -11.44
N ILE A 357 -20.21 -6.41 -10.11
CA ILE A 357 -20.33 -5.10 -9.48
C ILE A 357 -19.04 -4.28 -9.60
N ILE A 358 -17.89 -4.94 -9.52
CA ILE A 358 -16.60 -4.29 -9.75
C ILE A 358 -16.52 -3.79 -11.18
N ASP A 359 -16.94 -4.56 -12.17
CA ASP A 359 -16.91 -4.16 -13.57
C ASP A 359 -17.89 -3.02 -13.86
N TRP A 360 -19.07 -3.07 -13.26
CA TRP A 360 -20.03 -1.96 -13.30
C TRP A 360 -19.46 -0.69 -12.63
N ALA A 361 -18.83 -0.79 -11.46
CA ALA A 361 -18.24 0.34 -10.76
C ALA A 361 -17.09 0.98 -11.54
N LYS A 362 -16.26 0.18 -12.23
CA LYS A 362 -15.20 0.66 -13.13
C LYS A 362 -15.80 1.47 -14.30
N GLN A 363 -16.86 0.95 -14.89
CA GLN A 363 -17.53 1.60 -16.03
C GLN A 363 -18.09 2.96 -15.60
N GLN A 364 -18.72 3.04 -14.44
CA GLN A 364 -19.21 4.30 -13.86
C GLN A 364 -18.09 5.29 -13.51
N GLU A 365 -16.93 4.82 -13.06
CA GLU A 365 -15.80 5.68 -12.74
C GLU A 365 -15.12 6.22 -14.02
N GLN A 366 -15.07 5.43 -15.09
CA GLN A 366 -14.61 5.86 -16.42
C GLN A 366 -15.55 6.90 -17.04
N GLU A 367 -16.86 6.69 -16.98
CA GLU A 367 -17.86 7.65 -17.46
C GLU A 367 -17.79 8.98 -16.70
N ARG A 368 -17.56 8.97 -15.38
CA ARG A 368 -17.37 10.18 -14.58
C ARG A 368 -16.09 10.93 -14.93
N GLN A 369 -14.99 10.23 -15.21
CA GLN A 369 -13.73 10.86 -15.63
C GLN A 369 -13.86 11.53 -16.99
N VAL A 370 -14.55 10.91 -17.93
CA VAL A 370 -14.84 11.51 -19.26
C VAL A 370 -15.69 12.76 -19.11
N THR A 371 -16.69 12.77 -18.23
CA THR A 371 -17.56 13.93 -18.00
C THR A 371 -16.82 15.08 -17.30
N PHE A 372 -15.80 14.80 -16.48
CA PHE A 372 -15.01 15.83 -15.79
C PHE A 372 -13.97 16.51 -16.69
N CYS A 373 -13.50 15.83 -17.74
CA CYS A 373 -12.58 16.41 -18.73
C CYS A 373 -13.28 17.32 -19.75
N ALA A 374 -14.60 17.28 -19.83
CA ALA A 374 -15.38 18.02 -20.81
C ALA A 374 -15.84 19.42 -20.37
N ARG A 375 -15.52 19.85 -19.14
CA ARG A 375 -15.83 21.21 -18.66
C ARG A 375 -14.57 22.01 -18.45
N SER A 376 -14.24 22.87 -19.40
CA SER A 376 -13.31 23.99 -19.18
C SER A 376 -13.79 24.85 -18.03
N PRO A 377 -12.92 25.35 -17.14
CA PRO A 377 -13.34 26.31 -16.14
C PRO A 377 -13.87 27.59 -16.83
N PRO A 378 -14.88 28.24 -16.28
CA PRO A 378 -15.34 29.51 -16.80
C PRO A 378 -14.23 30.55 -16.71
N ASP A 379 -14.01 31.28 -17.80
CA ASP A 379 -13.08 32.42 -17.84
C ASP A 379 -13.45 33.42 -16.74
N LEU A 380 -12.58 33.54 -15.74
CA LEU A 380 -12.61 34.64 -14.79
C LEU A 380 -12.09 35.88 -15.53
N ALA A 381 -12.99 36.64 -16.13
CA ALA A 381 -12.71 37.97 -16.59
C ALA A 381 -12.23 38.82 -15.38
N LEU A 382 -10.98 39.25 -15.46
CA LEU A 382 -10.42 40.28 -14.59
C LEU A 382 -11.25 41.58 -14.78
N ALA A 383 -12.10 41.89 -13.82
CA ALA A 383 -12.63 43.23 -13.67
C ALA A 383 -11.60 44.06 -12.89
N SER A 384 -10.90 44.90 -13.58
CA SER A 384 -10.13 46.03 -13.06
C SER A 384 -11.06 47.04 -12.40
N VAL A 385 -10.91 47.31 -11.11
CA VAL A 385 -10.93 48.68 -10.49
C VAL A 385 -10.07 48.62 -9.24
#